data_6a22a3c225a1ccc3651951eceac2b839
#
_entry.id   6a22a3c225a1ccc3651951eceac2b839
#
_cell.length_a   1.000
_cell.length_b   1.000
_cell.length_c   1.000
_cell.angle_alpha   90.00
_cell.angle_beta   90.00
_cell.angle_gamma   90.00
#
_symmetry.space_group_name_H-M   'P 1'
#
loop_
_entity.id
_entity.type
_entity.pdbx_description
1 polymer ?
#
loop_
_entity_poly.entity_id
_entity_poly.type
_entity_poly.pdbx_seq_one_letter_code
_entity_poly.pdbx_strand_id
1 'polypeptide(L)'
;MHLNIKNNQIDLKYDDKDTTMIVPLQGTEDITVLFGKSPYFSSDVAPMNIRDIKITCDGDLIRHWKLWKHNGEVCLDEVKGARAMASYPSWLIDDHIEWRKIYAEKTSGRLDVAFNARDALFYLVRQDKVDILNGISGNMDKITVEKGYPVMEYTDHLVYDTLTNQLFSYSLHEKLVSFLSVDERTWSLSERHLDEPRYYNHARTFNSSDSSFYFFGGYGFYQYRNDLYRLKVGTKQIEGVTYSPAISPRYSSAAAIVGDELYLFGGRGNRQGKQEFNAHFYYELCAINLKTGKSRCVWKKRQSTDILMMASSMYFEPSDSSFYAVSMKDGGSLWKVFMNDSVWVEVSKPIHNDLVYQDCDFSFYSSPAHRKLYLVMDKILSDRTHDVAIYSINTPLLNDNEIMQVADKSLTPVWLWWLCGIVLLGGAFFFIYRIKCGKNRAISEDIKSSDTPIETFHFSESVEE
;
A
#
# COMPACT_ATOMS: atom_id res chain seq x y z
N MET A 1 -2.84 -25.45 18.04
CA MET A 1 -2.11 -25.94 19.23
C MET A 1 -2.96 -25.67 20.44
N HIS A 2 -3.19 -26.67 21.27
CA HIS A 2 -3.94 -26.56 22.51
C HIS A 2 -3.06 -27.06 23.65
N LEU A 3 -2.91 -26.24 24.69
CA LEU A 3 -2.13 -26.56 25.87
C LEU A 3 -3.07 -26.57 27.05
N ASN A 4 -3.16 -27.70 27.76
CA ASN A 4 -3.94 -27.84 28.98
C ASN A 4 -3.00 -28.15 30.16
N ILE A 5 -3.11 -27.38 31.21
CA ILE A 5 -2.29 -27.54 32.43
C ILE A 5 -3.20 -27.92 33.56
N LYS A 6 -3.03 -29.12 34.10
CA LYS A 6 -3.83 -29.64 35.23
C LYS A 6 -2.98 -30.57 36.11
N ASN A 7 -2.98 -30.33 37.40
CA ASN A 7 -2.34 -31.25 38.40
C ASN A 7 -0.87 -31.59 38.05
N ASN A 8 -0.04 -30.60 37.77
CA ASN A 8 1.37 -30.78 37.38
C ASN A 8 1.57 -31.54 36.04
N GLN A 9 0.53 -31.62 35.25
CA GLN A 9 0.56 -32.24 33.94
C GLN A 9 0.26 -31.19 32.88
N ILE A 10 1.03 -31.22 31.80
CA ILE A 10 0.82 -30.39 30.62
C ILE A 10 0.44 -31.29 29.47
N ASP A 11 -0.78 -31.17 28.97
CA ASP A 11 -1.24 -31.83 27.77
C ASP A 11 -1.11 -30.86 26.60
N LEU A 12 -0.34 -31.23 25.60
CA LEU A 12 -0.13 -30.48 24.39
C LEU A 12 -0.79 -31.20 23.21
N LYS A 13 -1.75 -30.55 22.58
CA LYS A 13 -2.35 -31.02 21.33
C LYS A 13 -1.93 -30.13 20.17
N TYR A 14 -1.33 -30.75 19.16
CA TYR A 14 -0.91 -30.08 17.93
C TYR A 14 -1.29 -30.95 16.73
N ASP A 15 -2.18 -30.46 15.88
CA ASP A 15 -2.85 -31.22 14.83
C ASP A 15 -3.48 -32.52 15.38
N ASP A 16 -3.10 -33.69 14.87
CA ASP A 16 -3.58 -35.00 15.32
C ASP A 16 -2.66 -35.66 16.34
N LYS A 17 -1.67 -34.92 16.88
CA LYS A 17 -0.72 -35.43 17.88
C LYS A 17 -1.02 -34.87 19.25
N ASP A 18 -1.21 -35.78 20.19
CA ASP A 18 -1.34 -35.46 21.61
C ASP A 18 -0.08 -35.89 22.35
N THR A 19 0.48 -35.00 23.16
CA THR A 19 1.64 -35.27 23.98
C THR A 19 1.37 -34.80 25.38
N THR A 20 1.62 -35.66 26.37
CA THR A 20 1.49 -35.34 27.79
C THR A 20 2.87 -35.28 28.44
N MET A 21 3.15 -34.19 29.14
CA MET A 21 4.37 -33.98 29.90
C MET A 21 4.02 -33.81 31.39
N ILE A 22 4.75 -34.49 32.28
CA ILE A 22 4.64 -34.26 33.70
C ILE A 22 5.68 -33.20 34.09
N VAL A 23 5.21 -32.05 34.57
CA VAL A 23 6.04 -30.94 34.98
C VAL A 23 5.79 -30.67 36.45
N PRO A 24 6.79 -30.76 37.33
CA PRO A 24 6.61 -30.45 38.75
C PRO A 24 6.40 -28.94 38.90
N LEU A 25 5.16 -28.48 38.87
CA LEU A 25 4.80 -27.10 39.17
C LEU A 25 4.78 -26.93 40.71
N GLN A 26 5.73 -26.19 41.26
CA GLN A 26 5.79 -25.86 42.67
C GLN A 26 5.24 -24.43 42.85
N GLY A 27 4.07 -24.32 43.47
CA GLY A 27 3.55 -23.04 43.94
C GLY A 27 2.79 -22.20 42.90
N THR A 28 2.55 -20.94 43.25
CA THR A 28 1.89 -19.91 42.44
C THR A 28 2.89 -19.11 41.58
N GLU A 29 3.80 -19.80 40.92
CA GLU A 29 4.82 -19.15 40.15
C GLU A 29 4.25 -18.62 38.83
N ASP A 30 4.74 -17.49 38.37
CA ASP A 30 4.40 -16.93 37.04
C ASP A 30 4.86 -17.87 35.96
N ILE A 31 3.93 -18.29 35.10
CA ILE A 31 4.24 -19.12 33.92
C ILE A 31 4.68 -18.20 32.80
N THR A 32 5.92 -18.33 32.36
CA THR A 32 6.43 -17.67 31.16
C THR A 32 6.29 -18.60 29.98
N VAL A 33 5.52 -18.21 28.97
CA VAL A 33 5.40 -18.91 27.69
C VAL A 33 6.25 -18.17 26.66
N LEU A 34 7.25 -18.86 26.10
CA LEU A 34 8.14 -18.33 25.07
C LEU A 34 7.80 -18.96 23.73
N PHE A 35 7.48 -18.12 22.76
CA PHE A 35 7.38 -18.49 21.35
C PHE A 35 8.63 -17.95 20.64
N GLY A 36 9.63 -18.80 20.43
CA GLY A 36 10.86 -18.37 19.75
C GLY A 36 12.13 -18.92 20.42
N LYS A 37 13.24 -18.25 20.19
CA LYS A 37 14.54 -18.66 20.72
C LYS A 37 14.57 -18.52 22.25
N SER A 38 14.85 -19.62 22.93
CA SER A 38 15.06 -19.57 24.37
C SER A 38 16.33 -18.78 24.72
N PRO A 39 16.30 -17.89 25.71
CA PRO A 39 17.51 -17.22 26.19
C PRO A 39 18.49 -18.17 26.88
N TYR A 40 18.04 -19.37 27.25
CA TYR A 40 18.82 -20.36 28.02
C TYR A 40 19.40 -21.47 27.14
N PHE A 41 18.89 -21.68 25.94
CA PHE A 41 19.32 -22.74 25.03
C PHE A 41 19.47 -22.20 23.61
N SER A 42 20.57 -22.57 22.95
CA SER A 42 20.76 -22.33 21.51
C SER A 42 19.97 -23.37 20.72
N SER A 43 18.65 -23.24 20.66
CA SER A 43 17.80 -24.12 19.87
C SER A 43 17.34 -23.41 18.61
N ASP A 44 17.13 -24.18 17.55
CA ASP A 44 16.46 -23.70 16.36
C ASP A 44 15.02 -23.30 16.71
N VAL A 45 14.62 -22.14 16.21
CA VAL A 45 13.24 -21.70 16.32
C VAL A 45 12.45 -22.38 15.23
N ALA A 46 11.40 -23.10 15.60
CA ALA A 46 10.50 -23.66 14.61
C ALA A 46 9.86 -22.52 13.77
N PRO A 47 9.88 -22.60 12.44
CA PRO A 47 9.21 -21.63 11.59
C PRO A 47 7.70 -21.77 11.82
N MET A 48 7.09 -20.78 12.50
CA MET A 48 5.67 -20.79 12.79
C MET A 48 5.07 -19.40 12.72
N ASN A 49 3.82 -19.32 12.29
CA ASN A 49 2.99 -18.14 12.43
C ASN A 49 2.08 -18.34 13.65
N ILE A 50 2.04 -17.34 14.52
CA ILE A 50 1.22 -17.38 15.73
C ILE A 50 0.08 -16.38 15.59
N ARG A 51 -1.11 -16.80 15.99
CA ARG A 51 -2.31 -15.98 15.95
C ARG A 51 -3.22 -16.33 17.12
N ASP A 52 -3.86 -15.31 17.68
CA ASP A 52 -5.02 -15.47 18.57
C ASP A 52 -4.73 -16.34 19.80
N ILE A 53 -3.75 -15.91 20.62
CA ILE A 53 -3.37 -16.59 21.86
C ILE A 53 -4.44 -16.37 22.93
N LYS A 54 -5.01 -17.47 23.44
CA LYS A 54 -6.00 -17.46 24.51
C LYS A 54 -5.52 -18.29 25.69
N ILE A 55 -5.78 -17.80 26.90
CA ILE A 55 -5.59 -18.55 28.13
C ILE A 55 -6.95 -18.63 28.86
N THR A 56 -7.38 -19.82 29.17
CA THR A 56 -8.61 -20.08 29.92
C THR A 56 -8.28 -20.79 31.24
N CYS A 57 -9.07 -20.53 32.27
CA CYS A 57 -9.00 -21.24 33.57
C CYS A 57 -10.42 -21.71 33.92
N ASP A 58 -10.61 -22.99 34.13
CA ASP A 58 -11.91 -23.63 34.46
C ASP A 58 -13.04 -23.27 33.46
N GLY A 59 -12.66 -23.00 32.19
CA GLY A 59 -13.57 -22.58 31.10
C GLY A 59 -13.70 -21.08 30.93
N ASP A 60 -13.28 -20.28 31.88
CA ASP A 60 -13.31 -18.84 31.81
C ASP A 60 -12.09 -18.27 31.05
N LEU A 61 -12.34 -17.35 30.11
CA LEU A 61 -11.29 -16.67 29.35
C LEU A 61 -10.58 -15.64 30.25
N ILE A 62 -9.31 -15.88 30.59
CA ILE A 62 -8.53 -15.00 31.49
C ILE A 62 -7.52 -14.12 30.75
N ARG A 63 -7.12 -14.51 29.52
CA ARG A 63 -6.25 -13.72 28.64
C ARG A 63 -6.58 -13.99 27.18
N HIS A 64 -6.48 -12.96 26.36
CA HIS A 64 -6.70 -13.05 24.91
C HIS A 64 -5.87 -12.03 24.17
N TRP A 65 -4.76 -12.43 23.56
CA TRP A 65 -3.97 -11.59 22.67
C TRP A 65 -4.35 -11.88 21.22
N LYS A 66 -5.03 -10.91 20.61
CA LYS A 66 -5.29 -10.92 19.17
C LYS A 66 -4.06 -10.39 18.46
N LEU A 67 -3.14 -11.26 18.06
CA LEU A 67 -1.86 -10.87 17.48
C LEU A 67 -1.97 -10.18 16.11
N TRP A 68 -3.16 -10.05 15.57
CA TRP A 68 -3.46 -9.21 14.42
C TRP A 68 -3.75 -7.74 14.78
N LYS A 69 -3.67 -7.39 16.07
CA LYS A 69 -3.64 -6.02 16.56
C LYS A 69 -2.40 -5.83 17.42
N HIS A 70 -1.62 -4.81 17.13
CA HIS A 70 -0.37 -4.55 17.84
C HIS A 70 -0.05 -3.06 17.90
N ASN A 71 0.96 -2.71 18.70
CA ASN A 71 1.57 -1.39 18.74
C ASN A 71 3.10 -1.59 18.75
N GLY A 72 3.74 -1.57 17.58
CA GLY A 72 5.15 -1.90 17.44
C GLY A 72 5.45 -3.32 17.93
N GLU A 73 6.26 -3.47 18.96
CA GLU A 73 6.67 -4.76 19.53
C GLU A 73 5.70 -5.31 20.61
N VAL A 74 4.59 -4.63 20.84
CA VAL A 74 3.68 -4.96 21.96
C VAL A 74 2.29 -5.30 21.43
N CYS A 75 1.70 -6.36 21.98
CA CYS A 75 0.29 -6.69 21.85
C CYS A 75 -0.35 -6.73 23.24
N LEU A 76 -1.51 -6.10 23.39
CA LEU A 76 -2.25 -6.05 24.65
C LEU A 76 -3.33 -7.13 24.69
N ASP A 77 -3.45 -7.76 25.86
CA ASP A 77 -4.55 -8.67 26.17
C ASP A 77 -5.89 -7.90 26.24
N GLU A 78 -6.91 -8.39 25.57
CA GLU A 78 -8.23 -7.75 25.52
C GLU A 78 -9.03 -7.91 26.84
N VAL A 79 -8.63 -8.81 27.72
CA VAL A 79 -9.35 -9.09 28.97
C VAL A 79 -8.91 -8.18 30.12
N LYS A 80 -7.61 -8.02 30.30
CA LYS A 80 -7.03 -7.25 31.43
C LYS A 80 -5.87 -6.34 31.03
N GLY A 81 -5.59 -6.18 29.73
CA GLY A 81 -4.53 -5.31 29.23
C GLY A 81 -3.11 -5.81 29.50
N ALA A 82 -2.91 -7.10 29.80
CA ALA A 82 -1.58 -7.66 29.98
C ALA A 82 -0.77 -7.58 28.66
N ARG A 83 0.52 -7.27 28.76
CA ARG A 83 1.39 -7.10 27.60
C ARG A 83 1.97 -8.43 27.15
N ALA A 84 1.87 -8.75 25.87
CA ALA A 84 2.74 -9.68 25.18
C ALA A 84 3.80 -8.87 24.42
N MET A 85 5.05 -9.27 24.49
CA MET A 85 6.17 -8.58 23.85
C MET A 85 6.81 -9.50 22.81
N ALA A 86 7.17 -8.94 21.68
CA ALA A 86 7.90 -9.62 20.62
C ALA A 86 9.16 -8.83 20.27
N SER A 87 10.30 -9.51 20.21
CA SER A 87 11.55 -8.89 19.76
C SER A 87 11.69 -9.08 18.26
N TYR A 88 11.82 -7.98 17.54
CA TYR A 88 11.90 -7.96 16.07
C TYR A 88 10.75 -8.71 15.37
N PRO A 89 9.50 -8.40 15.70
CA PRO A 89 8.36 -9.09 15.12
C PRO A 89 8.22 -8.81 13.63
N SER A 90 7.70 -9.79 12.90
CA SER A 90 7.17 -9.62 11.55
C SER A 90 5.65 -9.80 11.63
N TRP A 91 4.93 -8.71 11.72
CA TRP A 91 3.48 -8.72 11.79
C TRP A 91 2.91 -8.93 10.39
N LEU A 92 2.41 -10.14 10.10
CA LEU A 92 1.83 -10.45 8.79
C LEU A 92 0.60 -9.60 8.45
N ILE A 93 -0.04 -9.03 9.46
CA ILE A 93 -1.19 -8.13 9.26
C ILE A 93 -0.77 -6.81 8.62
N ASP A 94 0.48 -6.37 8.82
CA ASP A 94 1.01 -5.15 8.21
C ASP A 94 1.09 -5.26 6.69
N ASP A 95 1.21 -6.47 6.16
CA ASP A 95 1.14 -6.75 4.72
C ASP A 95 -0.21 -6.32 4.09
N HIS A 96 -1.22 -5.92 4.89
CA HIS A 96 -2.50 -5.38 4.43
C HIS A 96 -2.56 -3.84 4.38
N ILE A 97 -1.52 -3.16 4.88
CA ILE A 97 -1.41 -1.67 4.89
C ILE A 97 -0.10 -1.18 4.30
N GLU A 98 0.92 -2.03 4.24
CA GLU A 98 2.25 -1.69 3.77
C GLU A 98 2.70 -2.60 2.62
N TRP A 99 3.46 -2.01 1.71
CA TRP A 99 4.08 -2.75 0.63
C TRP A 99 5.28 -3.55 1.14
N ARG A 100 5.26 -4.85 0.95
CA ARG A 100 6.38 -5.74 1.24
C ARG A 100 7.21 -5.98 -0.02
N LYS A 101 8.50 -5.63 0.03
CA LYS A 101 9.43 -5.95 -1.05
C LYS A 101 9.66 -7.46 -1.10
N ILE A 102 9.39 -8.09 -2.24
CA ILE A 102 9.56 -9.54 -2.46
C ILE A 102 10.70 -9.86 -3.42
N TYR A 103 11.17 -8.87 -4.20
CA TYR A 103 12.28 -9.01 -5.11
C TYR A 103 12.95 -7.68 -5.36
N ALA A 104 14.27 -7.71 -5.60
CA ALA A 104 15.03 -6.57 -6.11
C ALA A 104 16.26 -7.05 -6.88
N GLU A 105 16.56 -6.38 -8.00
CA GLU A 105 17.75 -6.60 -8.80
C GLU A 105 18.26 -5.32 -9.45
N LYS A 106 19.56 -5.11 -9.45
CA LYS A 106 20.20 -4.07 -10.25
C LYS A 106 20.78 -4.69 -11.52
N THR A 107 20.44 -4.13 -12.66
CA THR A 107 20.87 -4.63 -13.96
C THR A 107 21.37 -3.51 -14.86
N SER A 108 22.45 -3.77 -15.61
CA SER A 108 22.98 -2.84 -16.60
C SER A 108 22.18 -2.83 -17.91
N GLY A 109 21.35 -3.83 -18.10
CA GLY A 109 20.49 -3.96 -19.28
C GLY A 109 19.03 -3.87 -18.87
N ARG A 110 18.19 -3.66 -19.86
CA ARG A 110 16.75 -3.60 -19.66
C ARG A 110 16.20 -4.93 -19.16
N LEU A 111 15.27 -4.83 -18.23
CA LEU A 111 14.50 -5.92 -17.68
C LEU A 111 13.03 -5.56 -17.78
N ASP A 112 12.30 -6.21 -18.67
CA ASP A 112 10.85 -6.07 -18.77
C ASP A 112 10.15 -7.15 -17.96
N VAL A 113 8.99 -6.81 -17.39
CA VAL A 113 8.25 -7.71 -16.48
C VAL A 113 6.83 -7.94 -16.98
N ALA A 114 6.44 -9.21 -17.11
CA ALA A 114 5.04 -9.59 -17.28
C ALA A 114 4.57 -10.42 -16.09
N PHE A 115 3.26 -10.49 -15.88
CA PHE A 115 2.69 -11.15 -14.74
C PHE A 115 1.55 -12.11 -15.12
N ASN A 116 1.65 -13.35 -14.66
CA ASN A 116 0.59 -14.33 -14.69
C ASN A 116 -0.26 -14.21 -13.42
N ALA A 117 -1.42 -13.61 -13.55
CA ALA A 117 -2.31 -13.33 -12.41
C ALA A 117 -2.90 -14.60 -11.76
N ARG A 118 -3.05 -15.71 -12.54
CA ARG A 118 -3.60 -16.97 -12.06
C ARG A 118 -2.65 -17.67 -11.07
N ASP A 119 -1.37 -17.74 -11.44
CA ASP A 119 -0.38 -18.55 -10.72
C ASP A 119 0.59 -17.66 -9.89
N ALA A 120 0.38 -16.33 -9.90
CA ALA A 120 1.21 -15.32 -9.27
C ALA A 120 2.70 -15.41 -9.68
N LEU A 121 2.96 -15.61 -10.98
CA LEU A 121 4.30 -15.73 -11.54
C LEU A 121 4.71 -14.46 -12.29
N PHE A 122 5.91 -13.98 -11.99
CA PHE A 122 6.53 -12.89 -12.72
C PHE A 122 7.52 -13.43 -13.74
N TYR A 123 7.39 -13.01 -14.98
CA TYR A 123 8.32 -13.30 -16.05
C TYR A 123 9.25 -12.10 -16.21
N LEU A 124 10.48 -12.26 -15.79
CA LEU A 124 11.55 -11.26 -15.83
C LEU A 124 12.33 -11.46 -17.14
N VAL A 125 11.95 -10.70 -18.17
CA VAL A 125 12.42 -10.91 -19.54
C VAL A 125 13.62 -10.04 -19.83
N ARG A 126 14.70 -10.68 -20.23
CA ARG A 126 15.88 -10.08 -20.83
C ARG A 126 15.99 -10.57 -22.27
N GLN A 127 16.96 -10.07 -22.97
CA GLN A 127 17.13 -10.40 -24.36
C GLN A 127 17.40 -11.90 -24.63
N ASP A 128 18.15 -12.54 -23.75
CA ASP A 128 18.70 -13.88 -23.89
C ASP A 128 18.14 -14.90 -22.88
N LYS A 129 17.40 -14.43 -21.89
CA LYS A 129 16.85 -15.29 -20.84
C LYS A 129 15.54 -14.74 -20.28
N VAL A 130 14.77 -15.64 -19.69
CA VAL A 130 13.58 -15.33 -18.90
C VAL A 130 13.73 -16.00 -17.55
N ASP A 131 13.74 -15.20 -16.49
CA ASP A 131 13.66 -15.71 -15.12
C ASP A 131 12.19 -15.68 -14.68
N ILE A 132 11.73 -16.71 -13.98
CA ILE A 132 10.35 -16.83 -13.52
C ILE A 132 10.36 -16.80 -12.00
N LEU A 133 9.85 -15.72 -11.42
CA LEU A 133 9.73 -15.55 -9.98
C LEU A 133 8.32 -15.90 -9.53
N ASN A 134 8.19 -16.82 -8.57
CA ASN A 134 6.93 -17.06 -7.89
C ASN A 134 6.71 -15.99 -6.81
N GLY A 135 5.69 -15.15 -6.99
CA GLY A 135 5.38 -14.03 -6.10
C GLY A 135 4.82 -14.44 -4.73
N ILE A 136 4.55 -15.72 -4.49
CA ILE A 136 4.10 -16.25 -3.20
C ILE A 136 5.26 -16.89 -2.44
N SER A 137 5.96 -17.84 -3.09
CA SER A 137 7.03 -18.60 -2.43
C SER A 137 8.40 -17.91 -2.50
N GLY A 138 8.59 -16.97 -3.42
CA GLY A 138 9.90 -16.37 -3.71
C GLY A 138 10.84 -17.27 -4.52
N ASN A 139 10.40 -18.47 -4.91
CA ASN A 139 11.21 -19.37 -5.72
C ASN A 139 11.42 -18.80 -7.13
N MET A 140 12.56 -19.08 -7.70
CA MET A 140 12.93 -18.62 -9.03
C MET A 140 13.35 -19.78 -9.92
N ASP A 141 12.72 -19.86 -11.10
CA ASP A 141 13.07 -20.74 -12.19
C ASP A 141 13.66 -19.95 -13.36
N LYS A 142 14.35 -20.61 -14.28
CA LYS A 142 15.02 -19.95 -15.42
C LYS A 142 14.76 -20.67 -16.71
N ILE A 143 14.49 -19.88 -17.75
CA ILE A 143 14.40 -20.34 -19.14
C ILE A 143 15.51 -19.67 -19.94
N THR A 144 16.43 -20.45 -20.47
CA THR A 144 17.40 -19.97 -21.47
C THR A 144 16.71 -19.95 -22.82
N VAL A 145 16.66 -18.80 -23.44
CA VAL A 145 16.09 -18.64 -24.79
C VAL A 145 17.05 -19.22 -25.82
N GLU A 146 16.57 -20.17 -26.63
CA GLU A 146 17.38 -20.82 -27.65
C GLU A 146 17.42 -20.07 -28.98
N LYS A 147 16.28 -19.46 -29.34
CA LYS A 147 16.14 -18.75 -30.61
C LYS A 147 15.11 -17.61 -30.50
N GLY A 148 15.26 -16.64 -31.42
CA GLY A 148 14.33 -15.55 -31.56
C GLY A 148 14.51 -14.43 -30.53
N TYR A 149 13.69 -13.41 -30.63
CA TYR A 149 13.81 -12.18 -29.83
C TYR A 149 12.44 -11.67 -29.40
N PRO A 150 12.33 -11.11 -28.18
CA PRO A 150 11.21 -10.25 -27.84
C PRO A 150 11.28 -8.95 -28.62
N VAL A 151 10.16 -8.28 -28.79
CA VAL A 151 10.13 -6.85 -29.11
C VAL A 151 10.58 -6.12 -27.84
N MET A 152 11.66 -5.36 -27.93
CA MET A 152 12.15 -4.57 -26.79
C MET A 152 12.05 -3.09 -27.13
N GLU A 153 11.18 -2.41 -26.43
CA GLU A 153 11.04 -0.97 -26.43
C GLU A 153 11.55 -0.34 -25.13
N TYR A 154 11.44 0.98 -24.99
CA TYR A 154 11.96 1.69 -23.82
C TYR A 154 11.10 1.57 -22.55
N THR A 155 9.87 1.10 -22.66
CA THR A 155 8.96 0.89 -21.53
C THR A 155 8.21 -0.44 -21.67
N ASP A 156 7.54 -0.87 -20.61
CA ASP A 156 6.76 -2.09 -20.50
C ASP A 156 5.99 -2.51 -21.77
N HIS A 157 6.53 -3.44 -22.52
CA HIS A 157 5.91 -3.99 -23.73
C HIS A 157 5.67 -5.50 -23.63
N LEU A 158 5.44 -5.97 -22.40
CA LEU A 158 5.13 -7.37 -22.14
C LEU A 158 3.73 -7.52 -21.55
N VAL A 159 3.05 -8.56 -22.00
CA VAL A 159 1.81 -9.04 -21.39
C VAL A 159 1.81 -10.57 -21.35
N TYR A 160 1.17 -11.13 -20.33
CA TYR A 160 0.99 -12.56 -20.21
C TYR A 160 -0.49 -12.93 -20.29
N ASP A 161 -0.82 -13.84 -21.22
CA ASP A 161 -2.16 -14.39 -21.33
C ASP A 161 -2.30 -15.67 -20.51
N THR A 162 -3.12 -15.59 -19.46
CA THR A 162 -3.39 -16.72 -18.56
C THR A 162 -4.28 -17.82 -19.17
N LEU A 163 -4.98 -17.52 -20.26
CA LEU A 163 -5.87 -18.48 -20.92
C LEU A 163 -5.08 -19.44 -21.80
N THR A 164 -4.12 -18.92 -22.55
CA THR A 164 -3.28 -19.72 -23.47
C THR A 164 -1.89 -20.03 -22.91
N ASN A 165 -1.55 -19.49 -21.71
CA ASN A 165 -0.22 -19.59 -21.10
C ASN A 165 0.91 -19.06 -22.03
N GLN A 166 0.68 -17.91 -22.64
CA GLN A 166 1.64 -17.32 -23.57
C GLN A 166 2.12 -15.97 -23.08
N LEU A 167 3.42 -15.75 -23.21
CA LEU A 167 4.06 -14.47 -22.97
C LEU A 167 4.21 -13.74 -24.31
N PHE A 168 3.71 -12.51 -24.39
CA PHE A 168 3.76 -11.65 -25.57
C PHE A 168 4.61 -10.43 -25.28
N SER A 169 5.46 -10.07 -26.24
CA SER A 169 6.07 -8.75 -26.36
C SER A 169 5.53 -8.07 -27.61
N TYR A 170 5.34 -6.74 -27.53
CA TYR A 170 4.64 -6.02 -28.60
C TYR A 170 5.19 -4.60 -28.83
N SER A 171 5.02 -4.10 -30.05
CA SER A 171 5.09 -2.69 -30.42
C SER A 171 3.73 -2.21 -30.90
N LEU A 172 3.17 -1.18 -30.24
CA LEU A 172 1.92 -0.56 -30.68
C LEU A 172 2.10 0.26 -31.96
N HIS A 173 3.27 0.87 -32.13
CA HIS A 173 3.57 1.70 -33.30
C HIS A 173 3.65 0.87 -34.57
N GLU A 174 4.43 -0.19 -34.53
CA GLU A 174 4.63 -1.05 -35.70
C GLU A 174 3.59 -2.17 -35.81
N LYS A 175 2.73 -2.30 -34.78
CA LYS A 175 1.75 -3.40 -34.65
C LYS A 175 2.43 -4.77 -34.72
N LEU A 176 3.65 -4.84 -34.20
CA LEU A 176 4.47 -6.03 -34.16
C LEU A 176 4.24 -6.79 -32.88
N VAL A 177 4.23 -8.13 -32.95
CA VAL A 177 4.08 -9.01 -31.80
C VAL A 177 5.09 -10.13 -31.91
N SER A 178 5.80 -10.38 -30.82
CA SER A 178 6.57 -11.61 -30.63
C SER A 178 6.04 -12.37 -29.42
N PHE A 179 5.97 -13.67 -29.50
CA PHE A 179 5.50 -14.51 -28.37
C PHE A 179 6.52 -15.61 -28.06
N LEU A 180 6.63 -15.93 -26.78
CA LEU A 180 7.50 -16.98 -26.28
C LEU A 180 6.71 -18.31 -26.21
N SER A 181 7.23 -19.33 -26.91
CA SER A 181 6.90 -20.73 -26.64
C SER A 181 7.78 -21.20 -25.50
N VAL A 182 7.17 -21.46 -24.34
CA VAL A 182 7.90 -21.89 -23.13
C VAL A 182 8.53 -23.28 -23.34
N ASP A 183 7.78 -24.18 -23.98
CA ASP A 183 8.23 -25.55 -24.24
C ASP A 183 9.41 -25.61 -25.23
N GLU A 184 9.34 -24.79 -26.29
CA GLU A 184 10.39 -24.72 -27.33
C GLU A 184 11.52 -23.75 -26.96
N ARG A 185 11.35 -22.93 -25.93
CA ARG A 185 12.29 -21.89 -25.48
C ARG A 185 12.63 -20.89 -26.58
N THR A 186 11.65 -20.59 -27.44
CA THR A 186 11.85 -19.74 -28.63
C THR A 186 10.86 -18.59 -28.67
N TRP A 187 11.39 -17.43 -29.05
CA TRP A 187 10.57 -16.30 -29.46
C TRP A 187 10.19 -16.42 -30.94
N SER A 188 9.01 -15.95 -31.29
CA SER A 188 8.54 -16.06 -32.67
C SER A 188 9.21 -15.10 -33.64
N LEU A 189 9.84 -14.02 -33.17
CA LEU A 189 10.52 -13.04 -33.99
C LEU A 189 11.96 -13.50 -34.25
N SER A 190 12.38 -13.62 -35.53
CA SER A 190 13.69 -14.13 -35.92
C SER A 190 14.81 -13.10 -35.84
N GLU A 191 14.47 -11.81 -35.89
CA GLU A 191 15.42 -10.71 -35.87
C GLU A 191 15.13 -9.77 -34.69
N ARG A 192 16.19 -9.10 -34.22
CA ARG A 192 16.04 -8.05 -33.21
C ARG A 192 15.29 -6.88 -33.80
N HIS A 193 14.31 -6.45 -33.04
CA HIS A 193 13.57 -5.26 -33.35
C HIS A 193 13.75 -4.26 -32.20
N LEU A 194 14.25 -3.07 -32.53
CA LEU A 194 14.32 -1.93 -31.61
C LEU A 194 13.40 -0.88 -32.19
N ASP A 195 12.27 -0.70 -31.56
CA ASP A 195 11.30 0.30 -31.98
C ASP A 195 11.58 1.66 -31.33
N GLU A 196 11.18 2.71 -32.06
CA GLU A 196 11.18 4.06 -31.50
C GLU A 196 9.96 4.23 -30.58
N PRO A 197 10.16 4.69 -29.35
CA PRO A 197 9.07 4.74 -28.37
C PRO A 197 8.08 5.86 -28.73
N ARG A 198 6.90 5.46 -29.18
CA ARG A 198 5.81 6.39 -29.54
C ARG A 198 4.61 6.33 -28.60
N TYR A 199 4.58 5.32 -27.73
CA TYR A 199 3.47 5.03 -26.81
C TYR A 199 3.94 4.79 -25.37
N TYR A 200 4.87 5.61 -24.88
CA TYR A 200 5.29 5.54 -23.46
C TYR A 200 4.11 5.62 -22.53
N ASN A 201 4.15 4.84 -21.46
CA ASN A 201 3.21 4.88 -20.36
C ASN A 201 1.75 4.86 -20.83
N HIS A 202 1.45 4.04 -21.85
CA HIS A 202 0.08 3.75 -22.25
C HIS A 202 -0.62 2.93 -21.16
N ALA A 203 -1.92 3.13 -20.99
CA ALA A 203 -2.74 2.30 -20.13
C ALA A 203 -2.97 0.93 -20.77
N ARG A 204 -3.02 -0.13 -19.97
CA ARG A 204 -3.22 -1.51 -20.47
C ARG A 204 -4.08 -2.34 -19.52
N THR A 205 -4.86 -3.24 -20.10
CA THR A 205 -5.69 -4.18 -19.33
C THR A 205 -6.08 -5.37 -20.21
N PHE A 206 -6.44 -6.50 -19.56
CA PHE A 206 -6.89 -7.71 -20.23
C PHE A 206 -8.39 -7.87 -20.16
N ASN A 207 -9.01 -8.25 -21.25
CA ASN A 207 -10.42 -8.60 -21.33
C ASN A 207 -10.56 -10.13 -21.53
N SER A 208 -10.99 -10.80 -20.49
CA SER A 208 -11.21 -12.25 -20.54
C SER A 208 -12.39 -12.67 -21.43
N SER A 209 -13.36 -11.74 -21.66
CA SER A 209 -14.56 -12.07 -22.44
C SER A 209 -14.28 -12.23 -23.94
N ASP A 210 -13.28 -11.55 -24.47
CA ASP A 210 -12.86 -11.62 -25.88
C ASP A 210 -11.40 -12.04 -26.06
N SER A 211 -10.73 -12.46 -24.99
CA SER A 211 -9.33 -12.90 -24.96
C SER A 211 -8.39 -11.90 -25.63
N SER A 212 -8.49 -10.65 -25.21
CA SER A 212 -7.72 -9.55 -25.82
C SER A 212 -7.12 -8.63 -24.76
N PHE A 213 -5.93 -8.10 -25.07
CA PHE A 213 -5.38 -6.96 -24.32
C PHE A 213 -5.80 -5.66 -25.01
N TYR A 214 -6.15 -4.68 -24.20
CA TYR A 214 -6.48 -3.33 -24.63
C TYR A 214 -5.44 -2.34 -24.14
N PHE A 215 -5.06 -1.41 -25.02
CA PHE A 215 -4.05 -0.38 -24.78
C PHE A 215 -4.61 0.98 -25.16
N PHE A 216 -4.47 1.95 -24.27
CA PHE A 216 -5.00 3.29 -24.48
C PHE A 216 -3.96 4.37 -24.27
N GLY A 217 -3.90 5.33 -25.17
CA GLY A 217 -3.12 6.55 -25.03
C GLY A 217 -1.61 6.32 -25.08
N GLY A 218 -0.88 7.05 -24.26
CA GLY A 218 0.59 7.05 -24.25
C GLY A 218 1.17 8.37 -24.76
N TYR A 219 2.50 8.46 -24.72
CA TYR A 219 3.26 9.62 -25.14
C TYR A 219 4.47 9.21 -25.98
N GLY A 220 4.83 10.00 -26.95
CA GLY A 220 6.06 9.85 -27.73
C GLY A 220 6.11 10.79 -28.91
N PHE A 221 7.32 11.13 -29.36
CA PHE A 221 7.54 12.10 -30.44
C PHE A 221 6.76 13.40 -30.28
N TYR A 222 6.84 13.98 -29.08
CA TYR A 222 6.20 15.24 -28.72
C TYR A 222 4.66 15.23 -28.81
N GLN A 223 4.04 14.03 -28.77
CA GLN A 223 2.60 13.87 -28.88
C GLN A 223 2.04 13.02 -27.74
N TYR A 224 0.96 13.51 -27.15
CA TYR A 224 0.06 12.72 -26.31
C TYR A 224 -0.92 11.98 -27.20
N ARG A 225 -1.22 10.72 -26.87
CA ARG A 225 -2.07 9.84 -27.67
C ARG A 225 -3.41 9.60 -27.00
N ASN A 226 -4.41 9.26 -27.81
CA ASN A 226 -5.71 8.76 -27.38
C ASN A 226 -6.18 7.59 -28.27
N ASP A 227 -5.26 6.98 -28.96
CA ASP A 227 -5.53 5.76 -29.72
C ASP A 227 -5.92 4.64 -28.77
N LEU A 228 -6.88 3.81 -29.19
CA LEU A 228 -7.22 2.56 -28.55
C LEU A 228 -6.80 1.41 -29.46
N TYR A 229 -5.94 0.55 -28.93
CA TYR A 229 -5.50 -0.65 -29.63
C TYR A 229 -5.99 -1.90 -28.89
N ARG A 230 -6.14 -2.99 -29.65
CA ARG A 230 -6.45 -4.31 -29.14
C ARG A 230 -5.45 -5.33 -29.73
N LEU A 231 -4.81 -6.11 -28.84
CA LEU A 231 -4.07 -7.31 -29.21
C LEU A 231 -4.98 -8.53 -28.99
N LYS A 232 -5.40 -9.15 -30.09
CA LYS A 232 -6.14 -10.43 -30.04
C LYS A 232 -5.17 -11.59 -29.84
N VAL A 233 -5.27 -12.25 -28.69
CA VAL A 233 -4.38 -13.36 -28.34
C VAL A 233 -4.45 -14.49 -29.39
N GLY A 234 -5.64 -14.86 -29.84
CA GLY A 234 -5.83 -15.95 -30.79
C GLY A 234 -5.20 -15.73 -32.16
N THR A 235 -5.28 -14.50 -32.69
CA THR A 235 -4.69 -14.14 -34.00
C THR A 235 -3.30 -13.53 -33.89
N LYS A 236 -2.89 -13.13 -32.66
CA LYS A 236 -1.60 -12.48 -32.38
C LYS A 236 -1.41 -11.16 -33.17
N GLN A 237 -2.51 -10.43 -33.39
CA GLN A 237 -2.53 -9.21 -34.19
C GLN A 237 -2.97 -8.02 -33.35
N ILE A 238 -2.32 -6.89 -33.59
CA ILE A 238 -2.68 -5.60 -33.03
C ILE A 238 -3.53 -4.82 -34.03
N GLU A 239 -4.71 -4.43 -33.62
CA GLU A 239 -5.63 -3.62 -34.44
C GLU A 239 -6.10 -2.37 -33.70
N GLY A 240 -6.37 -1.29 -34.44
CA GLY A 240 -6.98 -0.09 -33.86
C GLY A 240 -8.47 -0.32 -33.61
N VAL A 241 -8.95 0.20 -32.48
CA VAL A 241 -10.36 0.17 -32.08
C VAL A 241 -10.92 1.59 -32.14
N THR A 242 -12.00 1.78 -32.88
CA THR A 242 -12.67 3.08 -32.95
C THR A 242 -13.65 3.28 -31.83
N TYR A 243 -13.70 4.49 -31.28
CA TYR A 243 -14.64 4.88 -30.23
C TYR A 243 -15.02 6.36 -30.36
N SER A 244 -16.17 6.75 -29.81
CA SER A 244 -16.69 8.12 -29.88
C SER A 244 -17.64 8.42 -28.70
N PRO A 245 -17.63 9.67 -28.16
CA PRO A 245 -16.72 10.78 -28.47
C PRO A 245 -15.26 10.52 -28.04
N ALA A 246 -14.31 11.23 -28.64
CA ALA A 246 -12.90 11.06 -28.30
C ALA A 246 -12.59 11.48 -26.85
N ILE A 247 -11.88 10.65 -26.12
CA ILE A 247 -11.28 10.98 -24.82
C ILE A 247 -10.01 11.79 -25.08
N SER A 248 -9.73 12.79 -24.24
CA SER A 248 -8.55 13.64 -24.40
C SER A 248 -7.25 12.84 -24.36
N PRO A 249 -6.30 13.15 -25.27
CA PRO A 249 -4.99 12.50 -25.31
C PRO A 249 -4.24 12.59 -23.99
N ARG A 250 -3.65 11.46 -23.55
CA ARG A 250 -2.97 11.34 -22.26
C ARG A 250 -2.04 10.15 -22.18
N TYR A 251 -1.11 10.20 -21.25
CA TYR A 251 -0.26 9.09 -20.82
C TYR A 251 -0.35 8.91 -19.31
N SER A 252 0.18 7.80 -18.78
CA SER A 252 0.14 7.45 -17.37
C SER A 252 -1.27 7.52 -16.78
N SER A 253 -2.26 6.99 -17.51
CA SER A 253 -3.59 6.69 -16.98
C SER A 253 -3.70 5.21 -16.64
N ALA A 254 -4.49 4.87 -15.63
CA ALA A 254 -4.77 3.50 -15.26
C ALA A 254 -5.98 2.96 -16.00
N ALA A 255 -5.95 1.69 -16.41
CA ALA A 255 -7.04 1.01 -17.10
C ALA A 255 -7.54 -0.23 -16.37
N ALA A 256 -8.85 -0.47 -16.40
CA ALA A 256 -9.48 -1.72 -16.02
C ALA A 256 -10.71 -2.01 -16.90
N ILE A 257 -11.08 -3.28 -17.02
CA ILE A 257 -12.33 -3.68 -17.68
C ILE A 257 -13.29 -4.23 -16.63
N VAL A 258 -14.55 -3.73 -16.69
CA VAL A 258 -15.65 -4.20 -15.88
C VAL A 258 -16.83 -4.49 -16.83
N GLY A 259 -17.19 -5.74 -16.96
CA GLY A 259 -18.16 -6.16 -17.97
C GLY A 259 -17.69 -5.84 -19.39
N ASP A 260 -18.46 -5.05 -20.11
CA ASP A 260 -18.14 -4.64 -21.48
C ASP A 260 -17.47 -3.26 -21.56
N GLU A 261 -17.10 -2.66 -20.44
CA GLU A 261 -16.59 -1.30 -20.38
C GLU A 261 -15.12 -1.25 -19.97
N LEU A 262 -14.32 -0.55 -20.77
CA LEU A 262 -12.96 -0.15 -20.42
C LEU A 262 -13.01 1.18 -19.66
N TYR A 263 -12.60 1.15 -18.41
CA TYR A 263 -12.46 2.33 -17.56
C TYR A 263 -11.06 2.88 -17.60
N LEU A 264 -10.95 4.21 -17.62
CA LEU A 264 -9.68 4.96 -17.66
C LEU A 264 -9.69 6.03 -16.57
N PHE A 265 -8.72 5.99 -15.68
CA PHE A 265 -8.57 6.95 -14.60
C PHE A 265 -7.27 7.74 -14.68
N GLY A 266 -7.36 9.07 -14.48
CA GLY A 266 -6.20 9.93 -14.35
C GLY A 266 -5.42 10.15 -15.65
N GLY A 267 -4.12 10.33 -15.49
CA GLY A 267 -3.18 10.59 -16.57
C GLY A 267 -2.90 12.09 -16.81
N ARG A 268 -1.89 12.37 -17.61
CA ARG A 268 -1.44 13.71 -17.97
C ARG A 268 -1.44 13.92 -19.47
N GLY A 269 -1.85 15.08 -19.93
CA GLY A 269 -1.88 15.44 -21.36
C GLY A 269 -2.62 16.74 -21.61
N ASN A 270 -3.04 16.95 -22.85
CA ASN A 270 -3.87 18.09 -23.24
C ASN A 270 -4.81 17.72 -24.40
N ARG A 271 -5.80 18.56 -24.65
CA ARG A 271 -6.81 18.30 -25.70
C ARG A 271 -6.25 18.27 -27.11
N GLN A 272 -5.17 19.00 -27.35
CA GLN A 272 -4.53 19.13 -28.69
C GLN A 272 -3.63 17.92 -29.02
N GLY A 273 -3.27 17.12 -27.99
CA GLY A 273 -2.36 15.99 -28.14
C GLY A 273 -0.91 16.37 -28.45
N LYS A 274 -0.52 17.63 -28.28
CA LYS A 274 0.81 18.13 -28.63
C LYS A 274 1.53 18.66 -27.41
N GLN A 275 2.83 18.35 -27.28
CA GLN A 275 3.64 18.75 -26.13
C GLN A 275 3.82 20.28 -26.01
N GLU A 276 3.79 21.01 -27.11
CA GLU A 276 3.91 22.46 -27.15
C GLU A 276 2.81 23.19 -26.37
N PHE A 277 1.68 22.54 -26.11
CA PHE A 277 0.60 23.06 -25.28
C PHE A 277 0.71 22.57 -23.84
N ASN A 278 0.29 23.40 -22.90
CA ASN A 278 0.34 23.07 -21.48
C ASN A 278 -0.41 21.77 -21.17
N ALA A 279 0.31 20.81 -20.64
CA ALA A 279 -0.27 19.57 -20.13
C ALA A 279 -0.77 19.75 -18.70
N HIS A 280 -1.87 19.07 -18.39
CA HIS A 280 -2.47 19.03 -17.06
C HIS A 280 -2.86 17.61 -16.69
N PHE A 281 -3.12 17.37 -15.40
CA PHE A 281 -3.67 16.10 -14.92
C PHE A 281 -5.16 16.04 -15.18
N TYR A 282 -5.64 14.86 -15.55
CA TYR A 282 -7.05 14.60 -15.75
C TYR A 282 -7.66 14.00 -14.48
N TYR A 283 -8.47 14.78 -13.77
CA TYR A 283 -9.18 14.37 -12.54
C TYR A 283 -10.54 13.79 -12.91
N GLU A 284 -10.54 12.70 -13.67
CA GLU A 284 -11.76 12.11 -14.23
C GLU A 284 -11.65 10.60 -14.36
N LEU A 285 -12.78 9.93 -14.30
CA LEU A 285 -12.98 8.55 -14.70
C LEU A 285 -13.78 8.56 -16.00
N CYS A 286 -13.23 7.97 -17.04
CA CYS A 286 -13.88 7.78 -18.33
C CYS A 286 -14.19 6.31 -18.55
N ALA A 287 -15.18 6.01 -19.40
CA ALA A 287 -15.50 4.65 -19.81
C ALA A 287 -15.71 4.57 -21.32
N ILE A 288 -15.28 3.46 -21.93
CA ILE A 288 -15.50 3.12 -23.34
C ILE A 288 -16.20 1.77 -23.38
N ASN A 289 -17.41 1.72 -23.93
CA ASN A 289 -18.08 0.46 -24.16
C ASN A 289 -17.44 -0.25 -25.36
N LEU A 290 -16.81 -1.39 -25.13
CA LEU A 290 -16.02 -2.11 -26.13
C LEU A 290 -16.85 -2.76 -27.23
N LYS A 291 -18.15 -3.01 -26.99
CA LYS A 291 -19.06 -3.55 -28.00
C LYS A 291 -19.61 -2.48 -28.93
N THR A 292 -19.91 -1.32 -28.40
CA THR A 292 -20.59 -0.25 -29.18
C THR A 292 -19.66 0.85 -29.62
N GLY A 293 -18.45 0.92 -29.08
CA GLY A 293 -17.50 2.00 -29.29
C GLY A 293 -17.93 3.34 -28.68
N LYS A 294 -18.97 3.37 -27.83
CA LYS A 294 -19.40 4.60 -27.17
C LYS A 294 -18.56 4.89 -25.94
N SER A 295 -18.05 6.12 -25.86
CA SER A 295 -17.34 6.59 -24.68
C SER A 295 -18.16 7.61 -23.91
N ARG A 296 -17.87 7.73 -22.63
CA ARG A 296 -18.46 8.74 -21.73
C ARG A 296 -17.49 9.12 -20.61
N CYS A 297 -17.68 10.30 -20.07
CA CYS A 297 -17.11 10.67 -18.78
C CYS A 297 -18.06 10.13 -17.69
N VAL A 298 -17.57 9.24 -16.83
CA VAL A 298 -18.36 8.71 -15.70
C VAL A 298 -18.54 9.81 -14.67
N TRP A 299 -17.41 10.42 -14.27
CA TRP A 299 -17.39 11.62 -13.43
C TRP A 299 -16.09 12.41 -13.66
N LYS A 300 -16.13 13.68 -13.26
CA LYS A 300 -15.01 14.60 -13.37
C LYS A 300 -14.97 15.55 -12.18
N LYS A 301 -13.81 15.67 -11.56
CA LYS A 301 -13.54 16.65 -10.52
C LYS A 301 -12.94 17.91 -11.15
N ARG A 302 -13.41 19.07 -10.73
CA ARG A 302 -13.01 20.34 -11.37
C ARG A 302 -11.54 20.69 -11.15
N GLN A 303 -11.05 20.47 -9.94
CA GLN A 303 -9.67 20.74 -9.53
C GLN A 303 -9.24 19.79 -8.43
N SER A 304 -7.96 19.41 -8.41
CA SER A 304 -7.28 18.76 -7.32
C SER A 304 -5.80 19.19 -7.35
N THR A 305 -5.12 19.04 -6.22
CA THR A 305 -3.67 19.21 -6.11
C THR A 305 -2.92 17.89 -6.32
N ASP A 306 -3.65 16.79 -6.48
CA ASP A 306 -3.07 15.48 -6.62
C ASP A 306 -2.35 15.29 -7.96
N ILE A 307 -1.26 14.57 -7.94
CA ILE A 307 -0.51 14.18 -9.13
C ILE A 307 -1.06 12.82 -9.58
N LEU A 308 -1.88 12.82 -10.62
CA LEU A 308 -2.48 11.60 -11.18
C LEU A 308 -1.64 11.01 -12.32
N MET A 309 -0.35 10.76 -12.05
CA MET A 309 0.49 9.89 -12.87
C MET A 309 0.29 8.46 -12.37
N MET A 310 -0.47 7.67 -13.10
CA MET A 310 -0.89 6.34 -12.67
C MET A 310 -0.04 5.25 -13.33
N ALA A 311 0.12 4.13 -12.63
CA ALA A 311 0.55 2.88 -13.26
C ALA A 311 -0.46 2.47 -14.35
N SER A 312 0.00 1.67 -15.32
CA SER A 312 -0.75 1.40 -16.56
C SER A 312 -2.09 0.68 -16.36
N SER A 313 -2.31 0.02 -15.24
CA SER A 313 -3.53 -0.72 -14.93
C SER A 313 -4.09 -0.38 -13.55
N MET A 314 -5.36 -0.71 -13.34
CA MET A 314 -6.02 -0.68 -12.03
C MET A 314 -6.81 -1.97 -11.81
N TYR A 315 -7.04 -2.33 -10.56
CA TYR A 315 -7.81 -3.51 -10.16
C TYR A 315 -9.21 -3.09 -9.73
N PHE A 316 -10.23 -3.74 -10.25
CA PHE A 316 -11.61 -3.53 -9.83
C PHE A 316 -11.96 -4.45 -8.66
N GLU A 317 -12.46 -3.86 -7.56
CA GLU A 317 -12.96 -4.58 -6.39
C GLU A 317 -14.49 -4.63 -6.44
N PRO A 318 -15.07 -5.81 -6.74
CA PRO A 318 -16.52 -5.91 -6.91
C PRO A 318 -17.33 -5.69 -5.63
N SER A 319 -16.73 -5.97 -4.46
CA SER A 319 -17.46 -5.95 -3.17
C SER A 319 -17.95 -4.55 -2.80
N ASP A 320 -17.26 -3.50 -3.26
CA ASP A 320 -17.61 -2.11 -2.98
C ASP A 320 -17.64 -1.22 -4.23
N SER A 321 -17.57 -1.80 -5.42
CA SER A 321 -17.61 -1.09 -6.71
C SER A 321 -16.56 0.02 -6.81
N SER A 322 -15.33 -0.29 -6.42
CA SER A 322 -14.19 0.63 -6.49
C SER A 322 -13.04 0.07 -7.32
N PHE A 323 -12.12 0.94 -7.69
CA PHE A 323 -10.86 0.56 -8.31
C PHE A 323 -9.71 0.82 -7.35
N TYR A 324 -8.73 -0.08 -7.34
CA TYR A 324 -7.43 0.19 -6.77
C TYR A 324 -6.46 0.53 -7.88
N ALA A 325 -5.79 1.68 -7.75
CA ALA A 325 -4.83 2.19 -8.73
C ALA A 325 -3.59 2.73 -8.00
N VAL A 326 -2.41 2.55 -8.59
CA VAL A 326 -1.17 3.07 -8.02
C VAL A 326 -0.82 4.40 -8.66
N SER A 327 -0.65 5.42 -7.83
CA SER A 327 -0.07 6.70 -8.23
C SER A 327 1.46 6.61 -8.15
N MET A 328 2.15 7.15 -9.16
CA MET A 328 3.61 7.30 -9.15
C MET A 328 4.09 8.41 -8.20
N LYS A 329 3.15 9.17 -7.61
CA LYS A 329 3.46 10.17 -6.60
C LYS A 329 3.99 9.48 -5.34
N ASP A 330 4.93 10.13 -4.67
CA ASP A 330 5.47 9.71 -3.37
C ASP A 330 6.03 8.27 -3.36
N GLY A 331 6.49 7.77 -4.53
CA GLY A 331 7.14 6.47 -4.63
C GLY A 331 6.19 5.26 -4.69
N GLY A 332 4.95 5.46 -5.06
CA GLY A 332 4.00 4.36 -5.28
C GLY A 332 2.94 4.25 -4.17
N SER A 333 2.03 5.20 -4.14
CA SER A 333 0.85 5.19 -3.27
C SER A 333 -0.29 4.42 -3.91
N LEU A 334 -0.92 3.53 -3.17
CA LEU A 334 -2.13 2.81 -3.60
C LEU A 334 -3.37 3.62 -3.24
N TRP A 335 -4.18 3.87 -4.24
CA TRP A 335 -5.38 4.69 -4.13
C TRP A 335 -6.63 3.86 -4.44
N LYS A 336 -7.65 4.07 -3.63
CA LYS A 336 -9.00 3.57 -3.88
C LYS A 336 -9.81 4.65 -4.57
N VAL A 337 -10.31 4.33 -5.76
CA VAL A 337 -11.06 5.24 -6.64
C VAL A 337 -12.49 4.73 -6.74
N PHE A 338 -13.46 5.52 -6.29
CA PHE A 338 -14.85 5.11 -6.31
C PHE A 338 -15.44 5.23 -7.73
N MET A 339 -16.12 4.17 -8.18
CA MET A 339 -16.68 4.16 -9.54
C MET A 339 -17.78 5.20 -9.73
N ASN A 340 -18.62 5.38 -8.72
CA ASN A 340 -19.84 6.18 -8.81
C ASN A 340 -19.72 7.57 -8.16
N ASP A 341 -18.53 7.92 -7.66
CA ASP A 341 -18.27 9.19 -7.01
C ASP A 341 -16.92 9.75 -7.42
N SER A 342 -16.81 11.07 -7.54
CA SER A 342 -15.56 11.77 -7.88
C SER A 342 -14.60 11.87 -6.68
N VAL A 343 -14.45 10.75 -5.97
CA VAL A 343 -13.63 10.60 -4.78
C VAL A 343 -12.58 9.52 -5.00
N TRP A 344 -11.38 9.79 -4.54
CA TRP A 344 -10.30 8.82 -4.37
C TRP A 344 -9.59 9.09 -3.05
N VAL A 345 -9.11 8.03 -2.42
CA VAL A 345 -8.43 8.07 -1.13
C VAL A 345 -7.19 7.18 -1.15
N GLU A 346 -6.14 7.63 -0.51
CA GLU A 346 -4.94 6.82 -0.32
C GLU A 346 -5.22 5.73 0.74
N VAL A 347 -4.83 4.49 0.43
CA VAL A 347 -5.16 3.30 1.25
C VAL A 347 -3.95 2.45 1.59
N SER A 348 -2.74 2.87 1.22
CA SER A 348 -1.49 2.24 1.65
C SER A 348 -0.46 3.28 2.02
N LYS A 349 0.52 2.90 2.82
CA LYS A 349 1.72 3.73 2.99
C LYS A 349 2.52 3.74 1.70
N PRO A 350 3.11 4.88 1.30
CA PRO A 350 3.96 4.95 0.12
C PRO A 350 5.25 4.12 0.33
N ILE A 351 5.79 3.57 -0.76
CA ILE A 351 7.01 2.76 -0.71
C ILE A 351 8.22 3.59 -0.32
N HIS A 352 8.36 4.76 -0.94
CA HIS A 352 9.43 5.72 -0.69
C HIS A 352 8.92 7.14 -0.87
N ASN A 353 9.19 8.00 0.08
CA ASN A 353 8.79 9.41 0.02
C ASN A 353 9.67 10.26 -0.92
N ASP A 354 10.87 9.76 -1.27
CA ASP A 354 11.91 10.54 -1.99
C ASP A 354 11.98 10.23 -3.49
N LEU A 355 11.11 9.36 -4.02
CA LEU A 355 11.13 9.01 -5.43
C LEU A 355 10.52 10.11 -6.30
N VAL A 356 11.32 10.58 -7.25
CA VAL A 356 10.81 11.45 -8.31
C VAL A 356 10.18 10.57 -9.38
N TYR A 357 8.88 10.76 -9.64
CA TYR A 357 8.11 9.95 -10.60
C TYR A 357 8.68 9.96 -12.02
N GLN A 358 9.56 10.89 -12.35
CA GLN A 358 10.20 11.01 -13.66
C GLN A 358 11.29 9.95 -13.90
N ASP A 359 11.84 9.36 -12.84
CA ASP A 359 12.94 8.41 -12.91
C ASP A 359 12.49 6.95 -12.69
N CYS A 360 11.18 6.71 -12.61
CA CYS A 360 10.63 5.41 -12.32
C CYS A 360 9.47 5.06 -13.25
N ASP A 361 9.49 3.84 -13.75
CA ASP A 361 8.35 3.21 -14.42
C ASP A 361 7.65 2.26 -13.45
N PHE A 362 6.31 2.24 -13.49
CA PHE A 362 5.47 1.45 -12.59
C PHE A 362 4.53 0.56 -13.38
N SER A 363 4.49 -0.72 -13.01
CA SER A 363 3.49 -1.67 -13.47
C SER A 363 2.75 -2.27 -12.30
N PHE A 364 1.43 -2.15 -12.32
CA PHE A 364 0.55 -2.63 -11.27
C PHE A 364 -0.19 -3.88 -11.72
N TYR A 365 -0.24 -4.90 -10.85
CA TYR A 365 -0.86 -6.18 -11.13
C TYR A 365 -1.71 -6.64 -9.96
N SER A 366 -2.71 -7.48 -10.24
CA SER A 366 -3.55 -8.11 -9.22
C SER A 366 -3.59 -9.61 -9.41
N SER A 367 -3.60 -10.35 -8.31
CA SER A 367 -3.87 -11.79 -8.26
C SER A 367 -4.98 -12.05 -7.23
N PRO A 368 -6.26 -11.93 -7.63
CA PRO A 368 -7.39 -12.09 -6.72
C PRO A 368 -7.45 -13.48 -6.07
N ALA A 369 -7.06 -14.53 -6.79
CA ALA A 369 -6.98 -15.88 -6.26
C ALA A 369 -6.04 -16.02 -5.05
N HIS A 370 -4.97 -15.22 -5.03
CA HIS A 370 -3.99 -15.20 -3.95
C HIS A 370 -4.19 -14.03 -2.98
N ARG A 371 -5.24 -13.22 -3.18
CA ARG A 371 -5.55 -12.03 -2.39
C ARG A 371 -4.36 -11.07 -2.28
N LYS A 372 -3.69 -10.81 -3.42
CA LYS A 372 -2.51 -9.94 -3.49
C LYS A 372 -2.61 -8.94 -4.63
N LEU A 373 -2.09 -7.76 -4.35
CA LEU A 373 -1.76 -6.75 -5.35
C LEU A 373 -0.23 -6.64 -5.40
N TYR A 374 0.28 -6.34 -6.58
CA TYR A 374 1.72 -6.24 -6.81
C TYR A 374 2.06 -4.96 -7.55
N LEU A 375 3.19 -4.38 -7.18
CA LEU A 375 3.78 -3.26 -7.87
C LEU A 375 5.19 -3.63 -8.32
N VAL A 376 5.45 -3.52 -9.59
CA VAL A 376 6.79 -3.57 -10.17
C VAL A 376 7.26 -2.14 -10.38
N MET A 377 8.42 -1.83 -9.88
CA MET A 377 9.05 -0.53 -10.02
C MET A 377 10.41 -0.72 -10.70
N ASP A 378 10.64 -0.01 -11.79
CA ASP A 378 11.93 0.10 -12.47
C ASP A 378 12.44 1.54 -12.32
N LYS A 379 13.47 1.71 -11.52
CA LYS A 379 14.14 2.99 -11.32
C LYS A 379 15.40 3.08 -12.17
N ILE A 380 15.44 4.08 -13.04
CA ILE A 380 16.64 4.38 -13.84
C ILE A 380 17.60 5.20 -12.99
N LEU A 381 18.81 4.66 -12.75
CA LEU A 381 19.86 5.32 -11.99
C LEU A 381 20.71 6.24 -12.87
N SER A 382 21.48 7.13 -12.25
CA SER A 382 22.33 8.12 -12.94
C SER A 382 23.37 7.53 -13.87
N ASP A 383 23.80 6.29 -13.62
CA ASP A 383 24.72 5.51 -14.46
C ASP A 383 24.02 4.71 -15.56
N ARG A 384 22.73 4.93 -15.76
CA ARG A 384 21.83 4.20 -16.69
C ARG A 384 21.65 2.72 -16.33
N THR A 385 21.98 2.31 -15.13
CA THR A 385 21.56 1.02 -14.61
C THR A 385 20.09 1.11 -14.15
N HIS A 386 19.42 -0.04 -14.15
CA HIS A 386 18.05 -0.20 -13.70
C HIS A 386 18.05 -0.85 -12.32
N ASP A 387 17.28 -0.29 -11.40
CA ASP A 387 17.00 -0.87 -10.07
C ASP A 387 15.54 -1.34 -10.07
N VAL A 388 15.35 -2.61 -10.38
CA VAL A 388 14.02 -3.22 -10.49
C VAL A 388 13.65 -3.85 -9.18
N ALA A 389 12.48 -3.48 -8.65
CA ALA A 389 11.95 -4.05 -7.43
C ALA A 389 10.47 -4.47 -7.60
N ILE A 390 10.10 -5.56 -6.94
CA ILE A 390 8.72 -6.04 -6.90
C ILE A 390 8.24 -6.00 -5.46
N TYR A 391 7.09 -5.39 -5.29
CA TYR A 391 6.41 -5.25 -4.00
C TYR A 391 5.06 -5.95 -4.03
N SER A 392 4.61 -6.44 -2.90
CA SER A 392 3.29 -7.02 -2.72
C SER A 392 2.57 -6.41 -1.53
N ILE A 393 1.25 -6.32 -1.63
CA ILE A 393 0.35 -5.96 -0.52
C ILE A 393 -0.84 -6.92 -0.55
N ASN A 394 -1.34 -7.30 0.64
CA ASN A 394 -2.44 -8.24 0.73
C ASN A 394 -3.80 -7.53 0.63
N THR A 395 -4.81 -8.23 0.12
CA THR A 395 -6.21 -7.82 0.18
C THR A 395 -7.01 -8.70 1.16
N PRO A 396 -8.07 -8.18 1.81
CA PRO A 396 -8.53 -6.79 1.75
C PRO A 396 -7.53 -5.82 2.36
N LEU A 397 -7.49 -4.59 1.86
CA LEU A 397 -6.69 -3.53 2.46
C LEU A 397 -7.32 -3.11 3.79
N LEU A 398 -6.48 -2.84 4.79
CA LEU A 398 -6.88 -2.43 6.11
C LEU A 398 -6.35 -1.02 6.41
N ASN A 399 -7.03 -0.30 7.29
CA ASN A 399 -6.54 0.96 7.81
C ASN A 399 -5.62 0.73 9.00
N ASP A 400 -4.64 1.60 9.22
CA ASP A 400 -3.81 1.59 10.43
C ASP A 400 -4.65 1.44 11.71
N ASN A 401 -5.77 2.15 11.80
CA ASN A 401 -6.65 2.12 12.97
C ASN A 401 -7.31 0.74 13.21
N GLU A 402 -7.41 -0.10 12.19
CA GLU A 402 -7.99 -1.45 12.33
C GLU A 402 -7.02 -2.44 12.95
N ILE A 403 -5.71 -2.22 12.77
CA ILE A 403 -4.65 -3.11 13.25
C ILE A 403 -3.87 -2.52 14.42
N MET A 404 -3.80 -1.18 14.54
CA MET A 404 -3.14 -0.54 15.66
C MET A 404 -3.95 -0.74 16.95
N GLN A 405 -3.29 -1.31 17.93
CA GLN A 405 -3.81 -1.37 19.27
C GLN A 405 -3.48 -0.05 19.98
N VAL A 406 -4.47 0.82 20.11
CA VAL A 406 -4.32 2.00 20.97
C VAL A 406 -4.11 1.46 22.37
N ALA A 407 -2.92 1.68 22.95
CA ALA A 407 -2.74 1.48 24.37
C ALA A 407 -3.85 2.30 25.04
N ASP A 408 -4.78 1.65 25.73
CA ASP A 408 -5.75 2.35 26.56
C ASP A 408 -4.95 3.40 27.31
N LYS A 409 -5.31 4.67 27.08
CA LYS A 409 -4.73 5.78 27.83
C LYS A 409 -4.77 5.30 29.24
N SER A 410 -3.61 5.07 29.83
CA SER A 410 -3.51 4.59 31.20
C SER A 410 -4.59 5.34 31.96
N LEU A 411 -5.59 4.62 32.44
CA LEU A 411 -6.59 5.20 33.31
C LEU A 411 -5.74 5.81 34.42
N THR A 412 -5.46 7.10 34.31
CA THR A 412 -4.91 7.83 35.46
C THR A 412 -5.86 7.47 36.55
N PRO A 413 -5.37 6.69 37.56
CA PRO A 413 -6.30 6.03 38.45
C PRO A 413 -7.21 7.12 39.00
N VAL A 414 -8.50 6.87 39.02
CA VAL A 414 -9.54 7.88 39.36
C VAL A 414 -9.20 8.56 40.69
N TRP A 415 -8.49 7.86 41.62
CA TRP A 415 -7.99 8.43 42.85
C TRP A 415 -6.97 9.57 42.63
N LEU A 416 -6.23 9.61 41.52
CA LEU A 416 -5.29 10.71 41.23
C LEU A 416 -6.05 11.99 40.89
N TRP A 417 -7.18 11.89 40.23
CA TRP A 417 -8.09 13.02 39.98
C TRP A 417 -8.73 13.51 41.31
N TRP A 418 -9.07 12.59 42.20
CA TRP A 418 -9.55 12.93 43.54
C TRP A 418 -8.46 13.60 44.37
N LEU A 419 -7.19 13.13 44.29
CA LEU A 419 -6.06 13.77 44.94
C LEU A 419 -5.81 15.19 44.40
N CYS A 420 -5.82 15.38 43.10
CA CYS A 420 -5.73 16.71 42.48
C CYS A 420 -6.90 17.61 42.93
N GLY A 421 -8.10 17.08 43.00
CA GLY A 421 -9.28 17.80 43.52
C GLY A 421 -9.13 18.24 44.96
N ILE A 422 -8.64 17.34 45.83
CA ILE A 422 -8.39 17.64 47.26
C ILE A 422 -7.31 18.71 47.45
N VAL A 423 -6.23 18.63 46.64
CA VAL A 423 -5.15 19.64 46.69
C VAL A 423 -5.64 21.01 46.23
N LEU A 424 -6.46 21.05 45.17
CA LEU A 424 -7.06 22.28 44.69
C LEU A 424 -8.04 22.89 45.69
N LEU A 425 -8.90 22.07 46.31
CA LEU A 425 -9.83 22.51 47.35
C LEU A 425 -9.08 22.98 48.61
N GLY A 426 -8.05 22.25 49.06
CA GLY A 426 -7.18 22.64 50.17
C GLY A 426 -6.42 23.96 49.90
N GLY A 427 -5.92 24.12 48.68
CA GLY A 427 -5.29 25.37 48.25
C GLY A 427 -6.26 26.58 48.21
N ALA A 428 -7.47 26.34 47.70
CA ALA A 428 -8.53 27.36 47.73
C ALA A 428 -8.96 27.73 49.14
N PHE A 429 -9.10 26.77 50.03
CA PHE A 429 -9.44 26.97 51.45
C PHE A 429 -8.33 27.75 52.17
N PHE A 430 -7.06 27.39 51.92
CA PHE A 430 -5.91 28.10 52.47
C PHE A 430 -5.85 29.55 51.95
N PHE A 431 -6.17 29.78 50.69
CA PHE A 431 -6.21 31.11 50.09
C PHE A 431 -7.32 31.98 50.69
N ILE A 432 -8.52 31.41 50.86
CA ILE A 432 -9.66 32.06 51.54
C ILE A 432 -9.35 32.35 53.00
N TYR A 433 -8.72 31.39 53.72
CA TYR A 433 -8.26 31.59 55.08
C TYR A 433 -7.24 32.74 55.20
N ARG A 434 -6.30 32.79 54.30
CA ARG A 434 -5.30 33.87 54.27
C ARG A 434 -5.92 35.26 53.98
N ILE A 435 -6.91 35.31 53.06
CA ILE A 435 -7.66 36.55 52.81
C ILE A 435 -8.47 36.97 54.01
N LYS A 436 -9.09 36.05 54.73
CA LYS A 436 -9.87 36.29 55.96
C LYS A 436 -8.95 36.77 57.09
N CYS A 437 -7.80 36.15 57.31
CA CYS A 437 -6.82 36.57 58.29
C CYS A 437 -6.16 37.94 57.93
N GLY A 438 -5.94 38.20 56.59
CA GLY A 438 -5.46 39.47 56.11
C GLY A 438 -6.46 40.61 56.33
N LYS A 439 -7.75 40.37 56.14
CA LYS A 439 -8.81 41.36 56.45
C LYS A 439 -8.93 41.66 57.96
N ASN A 440 -8.76 40.63 58.81
CA ASN A 440 -8.75 40.87 60.26
C ASN A 440 -7.50 41.61 60.78
N ARG A 441 -6.39 41.57 60.08
CA ARG A 441 -5.22 42.44 60.34
C ARG A 441 -5.40 43.86 59.85
N ALA A 442 -6.00 44.08 58.67
CA ALA A 442 -6.29 45.40 58.17
C ALA A 442 -7.28 46.19 59.03
N ILE A 443 -8.27 45.49 59.68
CA ILE A 443 -9.22 46.11 60.60
C ILE A 443 -8.56 46.52 61.95
N SER A 444 -7.42 45.94 62.30
CA SER A 444 -6.68 46.29 63.54
C SER A 444 -5.65 47.39 63.38
N GLU A 445 -5.29 47.78 62.14
CA GLU A 445 -4.35 48.88 61.86
C GLU A 445 -5.04 50.21 61.52
N ASP A 446 -6.33 50.21 61.18
CA ASP A 446 -7.10 51.46 60.90
C ASP A 446 -7.59 52.24 62.16
N ILE A 447 -7.16 51.83 63.37
CA ILE A 447 -7.46 52.55 64.64
C ILE A 447 -6.28 53.38 65.18
N LYS A 448 -5.19 53.49 64.43
CA LYS A 448 -4.08 54.38 64.82
C LYS A 448 -3.52 55.10 63.63
N SER A 449 -3.99 56.29 63.39
CA SER A 449 -3.34 57.59 63.03
C SER A 449 -4.19 58.41 62.09
N SER A 450 -5.00 59.30 62.69
CA SER A 450 -5.31 60.52 62.08
C SER A 450 -4.08 61.40 62.25
N ASP A 451 -3.52 61.91 61.13
CA ASP A 451 -2.97 63.30 61.04
C ASP A 451 -2.49 63.50 59.59
N THR A 452 -3.10 64.56 58.99
CA THR A 452 -2.72 65.22 57.76
C THR A 452 -1.48 66.08 57.98
N PRO A 453 -0.74 66.68 56.98
CA PRO A 453 -1.25 67.44 55.81
C PRO A 453 -0.40 67.34 54.49
N ILE A 454 -1.04 67.52 53.33
CA ILE A 454 -0.96 68.58 52.29
C ILE A 454 0.38 68.83 51.57
N GLU A 455 0.27 68.93 50.27
CA GLU A 455 1.07 69.60 49.21
C GLU A 455 1.99 68.67 48.36
N THR A 456 2.20 68.85 47.07
CA THR A 456 1.72 69.66 45.93
C THR A 456 2.34 69.07 44.68
N PHE A 457 1.65 69.20 43.59
CA PHE A 457 2.01 69.29 42.17
C PHE A 457 3.43 68.91 41.64
N HIS A 458 3.54 68.20 40.54
CA HIS A 458 3.91 68.74 39.23
C HIS A 458 3.82 67.78 38.05
N PHE A 459 3.36 68.37 36.96
CA PHE A 459 3.25 67.87 35.57
C PHE A 459 4.63 67.69 34.89
N SER A 460 4.66 66.84 33.88
CA SER A 460 5.11 67.04 32.48
C SER A 460 5.22 65.67 31.80
N GLU A 461 4.47 65.37 30.81
CA GLU A 461 4.57 65.58 29.36
C GLU A 461 5.92 65.18 28.73
N SER A 462 5.85 64.29 27.77
CA SER A 462 6.23 64.38 26.34
C SER A 462 6.79 62.99 25.91
N VAL A 463 6.25 62.34 24.92
CA VAL A 463 6.24 62.45 23.46
C VAL A 463 7.46 61.77 22.80
N GLU A 464 7.16 60.89 21.84
CA GLU A 464 7.91 60.46 20.64
C GLU A 464 9.15 59.54 20.85
N GLU A 465 9.34 58.46 20.13
CA GLU A 465 9.02 58.04 18.73
C GLU A 465 8.63 56.57 18.62
#